data_23331e3340715c47238c36c48ef9b01e
#
_entry.id   23331e3340715c47238c36c48ef9b01e
#
_cell.length_a   1.000
_cell.length_b   1.000
_cell.length_c   1.000
_cell.angle_alpha   90.00
_cell.angle_beta   90.00
_cell.angle_gamma   90.00
#
_symmetry.space_group_name_H-M   'P 1'
#
loop_
_entity.id
_entity.type
_entity.pdbx_description
1 polymer ?
#
loop_
_entity_poly.entity_id
_entity_poly.type
_entity_poly.pdbx_seq_one_letter_code
_entity_poly.pdbx_strand_id
1 'polypeptide(L)' 'MEIGDRVRTLNTLCPITGQIVDMYKNLVTIADDDAETVDDLLSFHADDLEVIENDL' A
#
# COMPACT_ATOMS: atom_id res chain seq x y z
N MET A 1 -1.75 3.64 -10.53
CA MET A 1 -1.74 2.81 -9.32
C MET A 1 -2.70 1.66 -9.52
N GLU A 2 -2.22 0.45 -9.40
CA GLU A 2 -2.98 -0.77 -9.71
C GLU A 2 -2.72 -1.83 -8.64
N ILE A 3 -3.62 -2.80 -8.56
CA ILE A 3 -3.41 -3.97 -7.70
C ILE A 3 -2.13 -4.68 -8.15
N GLY A 4 -1.27 -5.03 -7.20
CA GLY A 4 0.04 -5.62 -7.45
C GLY A 4 1.19 -4.65 -7.38
N ASP A 5 0.94 -3.34 -7.50
CA ASP A 5 1.99 -2.34 -7.39
C ASP A 5 2.50 -2.26 -5.94
N ARG A 6 3.79 -1.97 -5.81
CA ARG A 6 4.37 -1.69 -4.50
C ARG A 6 4.32 -0.18 -4.26
N VAL A 7 3.89 0.17 -3.07
CA VAL A 7 3.68 1.56 -2.68
C VAL A 7 4.31 1.84 -1.33
N ARG A 8 4.51 3.12 -1.07
CA ARG A 8 5.00 3.61 0.22
C ARG A 8 4.09 4.73 0.70
N THR A 9 3.82 4.75 2.00
CA THR A 9 3.01 5.83 2.59
C THR A 9 3.80 7.14 2.61
N LEU A 10 3.07 8.23 2.38
CA LEU A 10 3.61 9.59 2.41
C LEU A 10 3.17 10.30 3.69
N ASN A 11 3.85 11.41 4.00
CA ASN A 11 3.47 12.32 5.10
C ASN A 11 3.40 11.63 6.46
N THR A 12 4.31 10.70 6.70
CA THR A 12 4.38 9.97 7.96
C THR A 12 5.83 9.88 8.43
N LEU A 13 6.02 9.81 9.75
CA LEU A 13 7.35 9.67 10.35
C LEU A 13 7.91 8.27 10.14
N CYS A 14 7.03 7.28 10.02
CA CYS A 14 7.42 5.89 9.83
C CYS A 14 6.77 5.35 8.56
N PRO A 15 7.37 5.57 7.39
CA PRO A 15 6.78 5.10 6.14
C PRO A 15 6.61 3.59 6.14
N ILE A 16 5.47 3.16 5.62
CA ILE A 16 5.14 1.75 5.46
C ILE A 16 5.19 1.43 3.98
N THR A 17 5.83 0.32 3.63
CA THR A 17 5.83 -0.19 2.26
C THR A 17 5.02 -1.47 2.20
N GLY A 18 4.37 -1.68 1.08
CA GLY A 18 3.58 -2.88 0.88
C GLY A 18 3.06 -2.99 -0.54
N GLN A 19 2.38 -4.09 -0.81
CA GLN A 19 1.81 -4.36 -2.12
C GLN A 19 0.31 -4.12 -2.08
N ILE A 20 -0.23 -3.46 -3.11
CA ILE A 20 -1.66 -3.21 -3.22
C ILE A 20 -2.38 -4.54 -3.46
N VAL A 21 -3.35 -4.85 -2.60
CA VAL A 21 -4.14 -6.08 -2.71
C VAL A 21 -5.59 -5.79 -3.05
N ASP A 22 -6.06 -4.56 -2.82
CA ASP A 22 -7.42 -4.18 -3.17
C ASP A 22 -7.51 -2.67 -3.33
N MET A 23 -8.47 -2.21 -4.11
CA MET A 23 -8.73 -0.79 -4.32
C MET A 23 -10.23 -0.57 -4.43
N TYR A 24 -10.72 0.44 -3.70
CA TYR A 24 -12.11 0.85 -3.78
C TYR A 24 -12.20 2.37 -3.75
N LYS A 25 -12.59 2.95 -4.87
CA LYS A 25 -12.60 4.41 -5.06
C LYS A 25 -11.21 4.97 -4.76
N ASN A 26 -11.09 5.87 -3.76
CA ASN A 26 -9.81 6.46 -3.38
C ASN A 26 -9.12 5.71 -2.24
N LEU A 27 -9.70 4.60 -1.78
CA LEU A 27 -9.11 3.79 -0.73
C LEU A 27 -8.30 2.66 -1.34
N VAL A 28 -7.07 2.53 -0.87
CA VAL A 28 -6.14 1.51 -1.34
C VAL A 28 -5.77 0.64 -0.14
N THR A 29 -5.97 -0.65 -0.26
CA THR A 29 -5.61 -1.61 0.78
C THR A 29 -4.30 -2.27 0.39
N ILE A 30 -3.35 -2.26 1.32
CA ILE A 30 -2.02 -2.82 1.09
C ILE A 30 -1.70 -3.89 2.12
N ALA A 31 -0.88 -4.85 1.69
CA ALA A 31 -0.28 -5.83 2.58
C ALA A 31 1.09 -5.31 2.98
N ASP A 32 1.25 -4.96 4.27
CA ASP A 32 2.51 -4.43 4.80
C ASP A 32 3.61 -5.49 4.67
N ASP A 33 4.75 -5.10 4.12
CA ASP A 33 5.90 -5.99 3.95
C ASP A 33 6.43 -6.51 5.29
N ASP A 34 6.27 -5.72 6.36
CA ASP A 34 6.74 -6.08 7.69
C ASP A 34 5.67 -6.75 8.54
N ALA A 35 4.48 -7.02 7.98
CA ALA A 35 3.41 -7.67 8.71
C ALA A 35 3.81 -9.10 9.08
N GLU A 36 3.53 -9.49 10.32
CA GLU A 36 3.85 -10.83 10.80
C GLU A 36 2.86 -11.86 10.28
N THR A 37 1.67 -11.43 9.88
CA THR A 37 0.63 -12.31 9.35
C THR A 37 0.11 -11.76 8.03
N VAL A 38 -0.41 -12.66 7.19
CA VAL A 38 -0.97 -12.29 5.89
C VAL A 38 -2.29 -11.54 6.01
N ASP A 39 -2.87 -11.50 7.20
CA ASP A 39 -4.15 -10.84 7.44
C ASP A 39 -4.01 -9.39 7.90
N ASP A 40 -2.77 -8.91 8.09
CA ASP A 40 -2.52 -7.54 8.52
C ASP A 40 -2.56 -6.61 7.32
N LEU A 41 -3.77 -6.23 6.92
CA LEU A 41 -3.99 -5.32 5.81
C LEU A 41 -4.27 -3.92 6.34
N LEU A 42 -3.78 -2.92 5.62
CA LEU A 42 -3.95 -1.52 5.98
C LEU A 42 -4.55 -0.77 4.81
N SER A 43 -5.43 0.17 5.09
CA SER A 43 -6.07 0.99 4.06
C SER A 43 -5.65 2.44 4.20
N PHE A 44 -5.33 3.07 3.07
CA PHE A 44 -4.94 4.46 2.99
C PHE A 44 -5.63 5.13 1.82
N HIS A 45 -5.73 6.46 1.84
CA HIS A 45 -6.13 7.20 0.65
C HIS A 45 -5.04 7.13 -0.41
N ALA A 46 -5.43 7.06 -1.67
CA ALA A 46 -4.49 7.00 -2.77
C ALA A 46 -3.51 8.19 -2.77
N ASP A 47 -3.98 9.36 -2.33
CA ASP A 47 -3.15 10.57 -2.27
C ASP A 47 -2.05 10.48 -1.22
N ASP A 48 -2.17 9.55 -0.28
CA ASP A 48 -1.18 9.34 0.78
C ASP A 48 -0.17 8.25 0.44
N LEU A 49 -0.18 7.78 -0.81
CA LEU A 49 0.69 6.71 -1.27
C LEU A 49 1.44 7.13 -2.53
N GLU A 50 2.65 6.59 -2.69
CA GLU A 50 3.37 6.69 -3.95
C GLU A 50 3.77 5.30 -4.44
N VAL A 51 3.70 5.10 -5.75
CA VAL A 51 4.16 3.85 -6.36
C VAL A 51 5.67 3.85 -6.41
N ILE A 52 6.30 2.84 -5.81
CA ILE A 52 7.75 2.72 -5.81
C ILE A 52 8.22 1.61 -6.72
N GLU A 53 7.35 0.68 -7.09
CA GLU A 53 7.68 -0.41 -8.00
C GLU A 53 6.39 -0.93 -8.64
N ASN A 54 6.41 -1.11 -9.95
CA ASN A 54 5.32 -1.71 -10.69
C ASN A 54 5.60 -3.20 -10.88
N ASP A 55 4.59 -4.02 -10.64
CA ASP A 55 4.68 -5.45 -10.80
C ASP A 55 4.35 -5.83 -12.25
N LEU A 56 5.27 -5.57 -13.14
CA LEU A 56 5.12 -5.92 -14.55
C LEU A 56 6.13 -6.97 -14.98
#